data_5b9d093099208d2ec312441addae8559
#
_entry.id   5b9d093099208d2ec312441addae8559
#
_cell.length_a   1.000
_cell.length_b   1.000
_cell.length_c   1.000
_cell.angle_alpha   90.00
_cell.angle_beta   90.00
_cell.angle_gamma   90.00
#
_symmetry.space_group_name_H-M   'P 1'
#
loop_
_entity.id
_entity.type
_entity.pdbx_description
1 polymer ?
#
loop_
_entity_poly.entity_id
_entity_poly.type
_entity_poly.pdbx_seq_one_letter_code
_entity_poly.pdbx_strand_id
1 'polypeptide(L)'
;MIKLYQRTKRDKYMKKTQIEKLTDQLFSMENNNSLLINELEPYVELFMNYECAMLEIETKLNVFDKEFSLHGESNPIESVTTRLKTPVSLMNKLKRLNLPFDIDTIKNNIYDVAGVRVICSFKNDVYKLVDALKQQDDLTVIAEKDYIKNYKDNGYRSYHLIVKVPIFLSDKVEHVAVEVQFRTIAMDFWASLEHKLRYKKNLSEEKEKEIERRLLLCAEISAKLDNQMQKVKEIIEDDSQFL
;
A
#
# COMPACT_ATOMS: atom_id res chain seq x y z
N MET A 1 -28.43 2.84 29.60
CA MET A 1 -28.73 3.89 28.59
C MET A 1 -27.48 4.61 28.07
N ILE A 2 -26.53 5.04 28.91
CA ILE A 2 -25.34 5.78 28.47
C ILE A 2 -24.38 4.95 27.61
N LYS A 3 -24.20 3.65 27.88
CA LYS A 3 -23.35 2.75 27.07
C LYS A 3 -23.92 2.48 25.66
N LEU A 4 -25.23 2.44 25.48
CA LEU A 4 -25.87 2.31 24.16
C LEU A 4 -25.75 3.60 23.35
N TYR A 5 -25.83 4.78 24.01
CA TYR A 5 -25.72 6.07 23.34
C TYR A 5 -24.30 6.38 22.85
N GLN A 6 -23.26 5.89 23.56
CA GLN A 6 -21.87 6.01 23.12
C GLN A 6 -21.56 5.07 21.97
N ARG A 7 -22.17 3.89 21.90
CA ARG A 7 -22.01 2.94 20.79
C ARG A 7 -22.59 3.49 19.48
N THR A 8 -23.78 4.09 19.52
CA THR A 8 -24.44 4.69 18.34
C THR A 8 -23.73 5.93 17.77
N LYS A 9 -22.98 6.70 18.60
CA LYS A 9 -22.17 7.82 18.11
C LYS A 9 -20.86 7.39 17.45
N ARG A 10 -20.25 6.29 17.90
CA ARG A 10 -19.02 5.73 17.33
C ARG A 10 -19.27 5.15 15.93
N ASP A 11 -20.42 4.50 15.73
CA ASP A 11 -20.81 3.87 14.46
C ASP A 11 -21.12 4.88 13.34
N LYS A 12 -21.39 6.15 13.67
CA LYS A 12 -21.75 7.18 12.69
C LYS A 12 -20.55 7.83 11.97
N TYR A 13 -19.33 7.61 12.48
CA TYR A 13 -18.10 8.24 11.93
C TYR A 13 -17.06 7.26 11.41
N MET A 14 -17.18 5.95 11.66
CA MET A 14 -16.28 4.96 11.06
C MET A 14 -16.91 4.39 9.79
N LYS A 15 -16.26 4.63 8.65
CA LYS A 15 -16.60 3.86 7.43
C LYS A 15 -16.33 2.40 7.73
N LYS A 16 -17.36 1.55 7.59
CA LYS A 16 -17.22 0.09 7.73
C LYS A 16 -16.06 -0.40 6.86
N THR A 17 -15.19 -1.21 7.45
CA THR A 17 -14.08 -1.85 6.75
C THR A 17 -14.61 -2.73 5.62
N GLN A 18 -13.76 -3.13 4.68
CA GLN A 18 -14.17 -4.04 3.60
C GLN A 18 -14.62 -5.41 4.16
N ILE A 19 -13.99 -5.84 5.26
CA ILE A 19 -14.34 -7.08 5.95
C ILE A 19 -15.71 -6.96 6.60
N GLU A 20 -16.00 -5.89 7.34
CA GLU A 20 -17.34 -5.68 7.92
C GLU A 20 -18.44 -5.70 6.86
N LYS A 21 -18.18 -5.15 5.68
CA LYS A 21 -19.12 -5.20 4.55
C LYS A 21 -19.27 -6.61 3.99
N LEU A 22 -18.18 -7.37 3.86
CA LEU A 22 -18.20 -8.77 3.42
C LEU A 22 -18.92 -9.64 4.46
N THR A 23 -18.63 -9.44 5.74
CA THR A 23 -19.27 -10.14 6.84
C THR A 23 -20.77 -9.84 6.89
N ASP A 24 -21.18 -8.57 6.75
CA ASP A 24 -22.59 -8.20 6.68
C ASP A 24 -23.30 -8.82 5.46
N GLN A 25 -22.63 -8.90 4.33
CA GLN A 25 -23.16 -9.56 3.12
C GLN A 25 -23.32 -11.07 3.35
N LEU A 26 -22.36 -11.72 4.01
CA LEU A 26 -22.43 -13.12 4.38
C LEU A 26 -23.56 -13.40 5.39
N PHE A 27 -23.66 -12.61 6.46
CA PHE A 27 -24.74 -12.73 7.44
C PHE A 27 -26.12 -12.40 6.86
N SER A 28 -26.21 -11.52 5.86
CA SER A 28 -27.48 -11.28 5.15
C SER A 28 -27.93 -12.47 4.29
N MET A 29 -27.00 -13.37 3.96
CA MET A 29 -27.27 -14.63 3.23
C MET A 29 -27.61 -15.80 4.16
N GLU A 30 -27.51 -15.63 5.49
CA GLU A 30 -27.71 -16.67 6.52
C GLU A 30 -29.05 -17.42 6.40
N ASN A 31 -30.05 -16.80 5.83
CA ASN A 31 -31.39 -17.42 5.69
C ASN A 31 -31.47 -18.53 4.62
N ASN A 32 -30.41 -18.80 3.84
CA ASN A 32 -30.54 -19.74 2.73
C ASN A 32 -29.42 -20.79 2.52
N ASN A 33 -28.22 -20.72 3.17
CA ASN A 33 -27.18 -21.73 2.87
C ASN A 33 -26.04 -21.77 3.90
N SER A 34 -26.18 -22.57 4.95
CA SER A 34 -25.10 -22.84 5.93
C SER A 34 -23.83 -23.44 5.30
N LEU A 35 -23.93 -24.15 4.18
CA LEU A 35 -22.80 -24.71 3.43
C LEU A 35 -21.95 -23.61 2.79
N LEU A 36 -22.56 -22.58 2.21
CA LEU A 36 -21.84 -21.44 1.60
C LEU A 36 -21.08 -20.61 2.65
N ILE A 37 -21.62 -20.48 3.85
CA ILE A 37 -20.98 -19.74 4.95
C ILE A 37 -19.69 -20.45 5.36
N ASN A 38 -19.73 -21.76 5.57
CA ASN A 38 -18.57 -22.56 5.95
C ASN A 38 -17.47 -22.54 4.88
N GLU A 39 -17.82 -22.46 3.59
CA GLU A 39 -16.86 -22.35 2.49
C GLU A 39 -16.22 -20.96 2.40
N LEU A 40 -16.90 -19.91 2.83
CA LEU A 40 -16.43 -18.51 2.73
C LEU A 40 -15.70 -18.04 4.00
N GLU A 41 -15.97 -18.63 5.16
CA GLU A 41 -15.33 -18.27 6.43
C GLU A 41 -13.79 -18.25 6.37
N PRO A 42 -13.10 -19.24 5.75
CA PRO A 42 -11.63 -19.21 5.63
C PRO A 42 -11.11 -18.02 4.80
N TYR A 43 -11.89 -17.52 3.82
CA TYR A 43 -11.53 -16.33 3.05
C TYR A 43 -11.74 -15.04 3.84
N VAL A 44 -12.79 -14.99 4.70
CA VAL A 44 -12.98 -13.85 5.61
C VAL A 44 -11.82 -13.78 6.59
N GLU A 45 -11.41 -14.89 7.17
CA GLU A 45 -10.24 -14.99 8.06
C GLU A 45 -8.96 -14.55 7.32
N LEU A 46 -8.77 -15.00 6.08
CA LEU A 46 -7.63 -14.59 5.25
C LEU A 46 -7.58 -13.07 5.06
N PHE A 47 -8.70 -12.42 4.74
CA PHE A 47 -8.75 -10.98 4.55
C PHE A 47 -8.56 -10.21 5.87
N MET A 48 -9.09 -10.72 6.99
CA MET A 48 -8.84 -10.20 8.33
C MET A 48 -7.34 -10.23 8.64
N ASN A 49 -6.65 -11.33 8.36
CA ASN A 49 -5.22 -11.45 8.57
C ASN A 49 -4.43 -10.40 7.75
N TYR A 50 -4.83 -10.11 6.51
CA TYR A 50 -4.23 -9.06 5.70
C TYR A 50 -4.50 -7.66 6.29
N GLU A 51 -5.70 -7.37 6.82
CA GLU A 51 -5.97 -6.11 7.50
C GLU A 51 -5.12 -5.95 8.76
N CYS A 52 -5.02 -6.98 9.59
CA CYS A 52 -4.15 -6.97 10.78
C CYS A 52 -2.69 -6.71 10.40
N ALA A 53 -2.18 -7.37 9.35
CA ALA A 53 -0.82 -7.17 8.88
C ALA A 53 -0.56 -5.73 8.37
N MET A 54 -1.54 -5.10 7.72
CA MET A 54 -1.42 -3.68 7.35
C MET A 54 -1.36 -2.77 8.58
N LEU A 55 -2.13 -3.06 9.64
CA LEU A 55 -2.08 -2.30 10.90
C LEU A 55 -0.72 -2.39 11.58
N GLU A 56 -0.07 -3.57 11.58
CA GLU A 56 1.28 -3.74 12.12
C GLU A 56 2.31 -2.89 11.37
N ILE A 57 2.28 -2.90 10.03
CA ILE A 57 3.18 -2.06 9.22
C ILE A 57 2.87 -0.57 9.42
N GLU A 58 1.59 -0.19 9.42
CA GLU A 58 1.18 1.20 9.66
C GLU A 58 1.62 1.70 11.03
N THR A 59 1.54 0.85 12.07
CA THR A 59 2.02 1.18 13.42
C THR A 59 3.53 1.45 13.43
N LYS A 60 4.34 0.62 12.77
CA LYS A 60 5.79 0.84 12.66
C LYS A 60 6.12 2.16 11.97
N LEU A 61 5.44 2.45 10.86
CA LEU A 61 5.62 3.72 10.14
C LEU A 61 5.18 4.94 10.97
N ASN A 62 4.11 4.81 11.75
CA ASN A 62 3.67 5.86 12.66
C ASN A 62 4.67 6.08 13.82
N VAL A 63 5.37 5.02 14.27
CA VAL A 63 6.46 5.15 15.26
C VAL A 63 7.61 5.93 14.65
N PHE A 64 8.03 5.59 13.41
CA PHE A 64 9.07 6.35 12.70
C PHE A 64 8.68 7.82 12.50
N ASP A 65 7.44 8.09 12.12
CA ASP A 65 6.91 9.45 11.97
C ASP A 65 7.07 10.27 13.27
N LYS A 66 6.76 9.66 14.42
CA LYS A 66 6.92 10.30 15.73
C LYS A 66 8.39 10.52 16.10
N GLU A 67 9.23 9.52 15.86
CA GLU A 67 10.68 9.57 16.14
C GLU A 67 11.35 10.69 15.32
N PHE A 68 11.14 10.73 14.00
CA PHE A 68 11.71 11.76 13.14
C PHE A 68 11.20 13.17 13.48
N SER A 69 9.92 13.31 13.85
CA SER A 69 9.35 14.58 14.28
C SER A 69 9.97 15.11 15.58
N LEU A 70 10.47 14.24 16.46
CA LEU A 70 11.06 14.62 17.74
C LEU A 70 12.48 15.20 17.59
N HIS A 71 13.26 14.68 16.65
CA HIS A 71 14.67 15.06 16.51
C HIS A 71 14.92 16.36 15.75
N GLY A 72 13.86 17.09 15.35
CA GLY A 72 13.97 18.39 14.66
C GLY A 72 14.49 18.31 13.23
N GLU A 73 14.79 17.11 12.74
CA GLU A 73 15.05 16.84 11.34
C GLU A 73 13.76 16.98 10.52
N SER A 74 13.89 17.31 9.24
CA SER A 74 12.76 17.27 8.32
C SER A 74 12.14 15.87 8.34
N ASN A 75 10.88 15.75 8.78
CA ASN A 75 10.18 14.47 8.81
C ASN A 75 10.10 13.88 7.39
N PRO A 76 10.62 12.69 7.14
CA PRO A 76 10.64 12.07 5.82
C PRO A 76 9.26 11.59 5.35
N ILE A 77 8.27 11.44 6.26
CA ILE A 77 6.95 10.88 5.97
C ILE A 77 5.92 11.99 5.79
N GLU A 78 5.37 12.11 4.59
CA GLU A 78 4.26 13.02 4.28
C GLU A 78 2.89 12.37 4.57
N SER A 79 2.76 11.11 4.21
CA SER A 79 1.52 10.36 4.47
C SER A 79 1.72 8.86 4.35
N VAL A 80 0.90 8.13 5.10
CA VAL A 80 0.76 6.67 5.02
C VAL A 80 -0.68 6.36 4.66
N THR A 81 -0.89 5.47 3.70
CA THR A 81 -2.21 4.99 3.31
C THR A 81 -2.20 3.48 3.12
N THR A 82 -3.24 2.82 3.59
CA THR A 82 -3.41 1.38 3.48
C THR A 82 -4.46 1.04 2.42
N ARG A 83 -4.29 -0.08 1.76
CA ARG A 83 -5.24 -0.58 0.77
C ARG A 83 -5.30 -2.10 0.77
N LEU A 84 -6.44 -2.64 1.12
CA LEU A 84 -6.74 -4.05 0.91
C LEU A 84 -7.26 -4.26 -0.52
N LYS A 85 -6.70 -5.24 -1.25
CA LYS A 85 -7.16 -5.61 -2.58
C LYS A 85 -8.56 -6.22 -2.50
N THR A 86 -9.49 -5.76 -3.34
CA THR A 86 -10.83 -6.31 -3.37
C THR A 86 -10.85 -7.76 -3.86
N PRO A 87 -11.79 -8.61 -3.39
CA PRO A 87 -11.91 -9.99 -3.87
C PRO A 87 -12.00 -10.09 -5.39
N VAL A 88 -12.75 -9.18 -6.04
CA VAL A 88 -12.86 -9.14 -7.51
C VAL A 88 -11.50 -8.86 -8.17
N SER A 89 -10.72 -7.92 -7.62
CA SER A 89 -9.38 -7.60 -8.13
C SER A 89 -8.40 -8.74 -7.93
N LEU A 90 -8.54 -9.49 -6.81
CA LEU A 90 -7.76 -10.68 -6.51
C LEU A 90 -8.07 -11.80 -7.50
N MET A 91 -9.35 -12.10 -7.73
CA MET A 91 -9.80 -13.09 -8.73
C MET A 91 -9.28 -12.77 -10.14
N ASN A 92 -9.40 -11.50 -10.56
CA ASN A 92 -8.90 -11.07 -11.87
C ASN A 92 -7.38 -11.23 -11.98
N LYS A 93 -6.64 -11.00 -10.89
CA LYS A 93 -5.19 -11.21 -10.87
C LYS A 93 -4.83 -12.70 -10.98
N LEU A 94 -5.50 -13.57 -10.21
CA LEU A 94 -5.29 -15.01 -10.28
C LEU A 94 -5.59 -15.56 -11.69
N LYS A 95 -6.72 -15.15 -12.30
CA LYS A 95 -7.07 -15.50 -13.68
C LYS A 95 -5.97 -15.09 -14.67
N ARG A 96 -5.46 -13.85 -14.56
CA ARG A 96 -4.39 -13.36 -15.44
C ARG A 96 -3.09 -14.14 -15.29
N LEU A 97 -2.80 -14.64 -14.08
CA LEU A 97 -1.62 -15.46 -13.77
C LEU A 97 -1.85 -16.95 -14.03
N ASN A 98 -3.05 -17.34 -14.47
CA ASN A 98 -3.47 -18.72 -14.67
C ASN A 98 -3.31 -19.58 -13.41
N LEU A 99 -3.65 -19.01 -12.24
CA LEU A 99 -3.54 -19.65 -10.93
C LEU A 99 -4.93 -20.01 -10.40
N PRO A 100 -5.07 -21.13 -9.65
CA PRO A 100 -6.32 -21.52 -9.02
C PRO A 100 -6.73 -20.52 -7.93
N PHE A 101 -8.03 -20.50 -7.62
CA PHE A 101 -8.60 -19.68 -6.55
C PHE A 101 -8.71 -20.51 -5.28
N ASP A 102 -7.61 -20.60 -4.54
CA ASP A 102 -7.53 -21.20 -3.22
C ASP A 102 -6.60 -20.40 -2.30
N ILE A 103 -6.72 -20.62 -1.01
CA ILE A 103 -6.03 -19.86 0.03
C ILE A 103 -4.51 -20.02 -0.04
N ASP A 104 -4.03 -21.22 -0.26
CA ASP A 104 -2.60 -21.52 -0.32
C ASP A 104 -1.95 -20.86 -1.53
N THR A 105 -2.63 -20.92 -2.68
CA THR A 105 -2.20 -20.22 -3.88
C THR A 105 -2.15 -18.71 -3.67
N ILE A 106 -3.16 -18.12 -3.00
CA ILE A 106 -3.18 -16.69 -2.69
C ILE A 106 -2.01 -16.33 -1.79
N LYS A 107 -1.83 -17.04 -0.66
CA LYS A 107 -0.76 -16.78 0.32
C LYS A 107 0.63 -16.87 -0.29
N ASN A 108 0.85 -17.81 -1.21
CA ASN A 108 2.17 -18.12 -1.76
C ASN A 108 2.53 -17.36 -3.04
N ASN A 109 1.54 -16.79 -3.76
CA ASN A 109 1.79 -16.19 -5.07
C ASN A 109 1.34 -14.74 -5.19
N ILE A 110 0.48 -14.23 -4.28
CA ILE A 110 -0.09 -12.89 -4.39
C ILE A 110 0.31 -12.04 -3.19
N TYR A 111 1.40 -11.30 -3.31
CA TYR A 111 1.97 -10.50 -2.21
C TYR A 111 1.44 -9.06 -2.11
N ASP A 112 0.54 -8.64 -3.01
CA ASP A 112 -0.06 -7.31 -3.04
C ASP A 112 -1.55 -7.30 -2.65
N VAL A 113 -1.99 -8.29 -1.84
CA VAL A 113 -3.34 -8.30 -1.25
C VAL A 113 -3.43 -7.21 -0.19
N ALA A 114 -2.48 -7.20 0.75
CA ALA A 114 -2.26 -6.12 1.69
C ALA A 114 -1.24 -5.14 1.11
N GLY A 115 -1.62 -3.88 0.96
CA GLY A 115 -0.76 -2.82 0.44
C GLY A 115 -0.69 -1.63 1.38
N VAL A 116 0.53 -1.14 1.64
CA VAL A 116 0.77 0.10 2.36
C VAL A 116 1.53 1.04 1.43
N ARG A 117 1.09 2.28 1.32
CA ARG A 117 1.78 3.31 0.55
C ARG A 117 2.29 4.40 1.48
N VAL A 118 3.57 4.68 1.37
CA VAL A 118 4.27 5.73 2.09
C VAL A 118 4.68 6.80 1.08
N ILE A 119 4.24 8.03 1.31
CA ILE A 119 4.68 9.18 0.55
C ILE A 119 5.78 9.87 1.34
N CYS A 120 6.90 10.11 0.69
CA CYS A 120 8.08 10.76 1.25
C CYS A 120 8.29 12.12 0.59
N SER A 121 8.90 13.05 1.32
CA SER A 121 9.22 14.38 0.81
C SER A 121 10.27 14.30 -0.31
N PHE A 122 11.35 13.54 -0.09
CA PHE A 122 12.51 13.49 -0.99
C PHE A 122 12.95 12.05 -1.29
N LYS A 123 13.76 11.90 -2.34
CA LYS A 123 14.25 10.58 -2.78
C LYS A 123 15.10 9.87 -1.72
N ASN A 124 15.98 10.60 -1.03
CA ASN A 124 16.83 10.02 0.01
C ASN A 124 16.00 9.53 1.20
N ASP A 125 14.88 10.18 1.50
CA ASP A 125 13.96 9.78 2.54
C ASP A 125 13.32 8.42 2.25
N VAL A 126 13.04 8.13 0.96
CA VAL A 126 12.56 6.79 0.56
C VAL A 126 13.54 5.71 0.98
N TYR A 127 14.81 5.87 0.69
CA TYR A 127 15.83 4.88 1.03
C TYR A 127 16.06 4.80 2.53
N LYS A 128 16.08 5.94 3.25
CA LYS A 128 16.17 6.00 4.73
C LYS A 128 15.06 5.17 5.39
N LEU A 129 13.82 5.35 4.93
CA LEU A 129 12.67 4.61 5.49
C LEU A 129 12.66 3.13 5.11
N VAL A 130 13.06 2.80 3.88
CA VAL A 130 13.21 1.40 3.44
C VAL A 130 14.23 0.68 4.32
N ASP A 131 15.40 1.29 4.55
CA ASP A 131 16.45 0.69 5.38
C ASP A 131 16.00 0.57 6.84
N ALA A 132 15.33 1.58 7.40
CA ALA A 132 14.76 1.54 8.74
C ALA A 132 13.74 0.40 8.91
N LEU A 133 12.87 0.22 7.91
CA LEU A 133 11.87 -0.85 7.95
C LEU A 133 12.52 -2.24 7.81
N LYS A 134 13.57 -2.38 6.99
CA LYS A 134 14.32 -3.64 6.84
C LYS A 134 15.10 -4.03 8.07
N GLN A 135 15.45 -3.09 8.96
CA GLN A 135 16.15 -3.32 10.22
C GLN A 135 15.23 -3.80 11.34
N GLN A 136 13.91 -3.86 11.13
CA GLN A 136 12.98 -4.38 12.12
C GLN A 136 13.15 -5.91 12.26
N ASP A 137 13.47 -6.40 13.44
CA ASP A 137 13.81 -7.81 13.71
C ASP A 137 12.64 -8.77 13.46
N ASP A 138 11.42 -8.29 13.55
CA ASP A 138 10.20 -9.06 13.35
C ASP A 138 9.72 -9.09 11.90
N LEU A 139 10.39 -8.39 10.98
CA LEU A 139 10.06 -8.42 9.56
C LEU A 139 10.99 -9.33 8.76
N THR A 140 10.42 -10.11 7.86
CA THR A 140 11.19 -10.90 6.89
C THR A 140 11.01 -10.32 5.50
N VAL A 141 12.08 -9.82 4.89
CA VAL A 141 12.06 -9.34 3.50
C VAL A 141 11.91 -10.52 2.54
N ILE A 142 10.85 -10.48 1.71
CA ILE A 142 10.59 -11.48 0.66
C ILE A 142 11.20 -11.04 -0.67
N ALA A 143 10.99 -9.77 -1.04
CA ALA A 143 11.44 -9.22 -2.31
C ALA A 143 11.54 -7.69 -2.25
N GLU A 144 12.42 -7.16 -3.09
CA GLU A 144 12.61 -5.73 -3.30
C GLU A 144 12.58 -5.41 -4.79
N LYS A 145 11.94 -4.29 -5.16
CA LYS A 145 11.90 -3.79 -6.55
C LYS A 145 12.12 -2.29 -6.54
N ASP A 146 13.32 -1.87 -6.87
CA ASP A 146 13.68 -0.46 -6.97
C ASP A 146 13.35 0.09 -8.37
N TYR A 147 12.09 0.50 -8.54
CA TYR A 147 11.65 1.22 -9.74
C TYR A 147 12.00 2.72 -9.72
N ILE A 148 12.73 3.21 -8.73
CA ILE A 148 13.29 4.56 -8.74
C ILE A 148 14.55 4.55 -9.60
N LYS A 149 15.42 3.56 -9.42
CA LYS A 149 16.63 3.35 -10.23
C LYS A 149 16.30 2.72 -11.59
N ASN A 150 15.46 1.68 -11.58
CA ASN A 150 15.08 0.89 -12.74
C ASN A 150 13.59 1.10 -13.07
N TYR A 151 13.25 2.29 -13.54
CA TYR A 151 11.85 2.65 -13.82
C TYR A 151 11.25 1.80 -14.94
N LYS A 152 9.93 1.65 -14.92
CA LYS A 152 9.21 0.88 -15.93
C LYS A 152 9.13 1.63 -17.25
N ASP A 153 8.92 0.93 -18.36
CA ASP A 153 8.83 1.49 -19.72
C ASP A 153 7.81 2.63 -19.83
N ASN A 154 6.74 2.60 -19.05
CA ASN A 154 5.74 3.68 -18.99
C ASN A 154 6.17 4.88 -18.14
N GLY A 155 7.38 4.88 -17.55
CA GLY A 155 7.88 5.95 -16.68
C GLY A 155 7.52 5.81 -15.20
N TYR A 156 6.82 4.75 -14.78
CA TYR A 156 6.45 4.51 -13.38
C TYR A 156 7.68 4.36 -12.48
N ARG A 157 7.69 5.09 -11.36
CA ARG A 157 8.71 5.06 -10.31
C ARG A 157 8.09 4.83 -8.96
N SER A 158 8.70 3.95 -8.17
CA SER A 158 8.37 3.64 -6.77
C SER A 158 9.40 2.66 -6.24
N TYR A 159 9.63 2.61 -4.94
CA TYR A 159 10.32 1.48 -4.32
C TYR A 159 9.27 0.53 -3.75
N HIS A 160 9.31 -0.75 -4.10
CA HIS A 160 8.42 -1.77 -3.57
C HIS A 160 9.20 -2.71 -2.68
N LEU A 161 8.80 -2.79 -1.43
CA LEU A 161 9.33 -3.73 -0.45
C LEU A 161 8.22 -4.72 -0.10
N ILE A 162 8.46 -6.01 -0.30
CA ILE A 162 7.53 -7.07 0.10
C ILE A 162 8.09 -7.71 1.35
N VAL A 163 7.36 -7.64 2.45
CA VAL A 163 7.74 -8.19 3.75
C VAL A 163 6.70 -9.17 4.27
N LYS A 164 7.14 -10.16 5.05
CA LYS A 164 6.26 -10.91 5.96
C LYS A 164 6.33 -10.27 7.33
N VAL A 165 5.17 -9.99 7.89
CA VAL A 165 5.01 -9.44 9.24
C VAL A 165 4.24 -10.44 10.10
N PRO A 166 4.67 -10.71 11.36
CA PRO A 166 3.89 -11.50 12.28
C PRO A 166 2.67 -10.73 12.76
N ILE A 167 1.53 -11.38 12.79
CA ILE A 167 0.32 -10.91 13.47
C ILE A 167 0.04 -11.84 14.65
N PHE A 168 -0.17 -11.27 15.84
CA PHE A 168 -0.40 -12.01 17.07
C PHE A 168 -1.90 -12.07 17.32
N LEU A 169 -2.51 -13.18 16.91
CA LEU A 169 -3.90 -13.47 17.19
C LEU A 169 -4.06 -14.02 18.60
N SER A 170 -5.28 -14.18 19.08
CA SER A 170 -5.57 -14.63 20.45
C SER A 170 -5.04 -16.04 20.77
N ASP A 171 -4.91 -16.89 19.78
CA ASP A 171 -4.57 -18.31 19.91
C ASP A 171 -3.37 -18.76 19.07
N LYS A 172 -2.92 -17.93 18.12
CA LYS A 172 -1.83 -18.26 17.18
C LYS A 172 -1.08 -17.04 16.67
N VAL A 173 0.09 -17.29 16.11
CA VAL A 173 0.85 -16.28 15.34
C VAL A 173 0.79 -16.66 13.86
N GLU A 174 0.41 -15.71 13.01
CA GLU A 174 0.42 -15.86 11.56
C GLU A 174 1.45 -14.91 10.94
N HIS A 175 2.10 -15.33 9.84
CA HIS A 175 3.04 -14.50 9.10
C HIS A 175 2.43 -14.11 7.75
N VAL A 176 2.14 -12.83 7.57
CA VAL A 176 1.36 -12.34 6.44
C VAL A 176 2.20 -11.41 5.57
N ALA A 177 2.10 -11.60 4.24
CA ALA A 177 2.82 -10.75 3.29
C ALA A 177 2.11 -9.42 3.10
N VAL A 178 2.91 -8.33 3.12
CA VAL A 178 2.47 -6.96 2.85
C VAL A 178 3.39 -6.34 1.81
N GLU A 179 2.84 -5.71 0.78
CA GLU A 179 3.59 -4.87 -0.15
C GLU A 179 3.61 -3.43 0.37
N VAL A 180 4.81 -2.92 0.70
CA VAL A 180 5.01 -1.52 1.08
C VAL A 180 5.58 -0.76 -0.13
N GLN A 181 4.85 0.26 -0.60
CA GLN A 181 5.23 1.10 -1.73
C GLN A 181 5.68 2.46 -1.23
N PHE A 182 6.95 2.80 -1.43
CA PHE A 182 7.50 4.10 -1.11
C PHE A 182 7.60 4.94 -2.38
N ARG A 183 7.14 6.19 -2.30
CA ARG A 183 7.16 7.16 -3.39
C ARG A 183 7.50 8.53 -2.84
N THR A 184 8.11 9.39 -3.66
CA THR A 184 8.08 10.82 -3.37
C THR A 184 6.72 11.41 -3.77
N ILE A 185 6.46 12.66 -3.32
CA ILE A 185 5.29 13.43 -3.73
C ILE A 185 5.18 13.47 -5.26
N ALA A 186 6.31 13.71 -5.97
CA ALA A 186 6.35 13.78 -7.43
C ALA A 186 6.03 12.44 -8.10
N MET A 187 6.51 11.32 -7.55
CA MET A 187 6.22 9.98 -8.06
C MET A 187 4.73 9.63 -7.85
N ASP A 188 4.15 9.98 -6.70
CA ASP A 188 2.74 9.70 -6.42
C ASP A 188 1.81 10.60 -7.24
N PHE A 189 2.16 11.86 -7.45
CA PHE A 189 1.45 12.76 -8.36
C PHE A 189 1.28 12.12 -9.74
N TRP A 190 2.38 11.70 -10.36
CA TRP A 190 2.33 11.09 -11.69
C TRP A 190 1.54 9.77 -11.68
N ALA A 191 1.83 8.86 -10.75
CA ALA A 191 1.21 7.53 -10.71
C ALA A 191 -0.30 7.60 -10.46
N SER A 192 -0.75 8.55 -9.62
CA SER A 192 -2.16 8.75 -9.32
C SER A 192 -2.94 9.31 -10.51
N LEU A 193 -2.34 10.21 -11.31
CA LEU A 193 -2.96 10.75 -12.50
C LEU A 193 -2.95 9.76 -13.66
N GLU A 194 -1.83 9.05 -13.89
CA GLU A 194 -1.72 8.00 -14.91
C GLU A 194 -2.83 6.96 -14.74
N HIS A 195 -3.01 6.45 -13.52
CA HIS A 195 -4.06 5.48 -13.22
C HIS A 195 -5.47 6.00 -13.53
N LYS A 196 -5.77 7.26 -13.21
CA LYS A 196 -7.07 7.88 -13.51
C LYS A 196 -7.30 8.07 -15.01
N LEU A 197 -6.26 8.42 -15.76
CA LEU A 197 -6.34 8.69 -17.20
C LEU A 197 -6.45 7.40 -18.02
N ARG A 198 -5.75 6.33 -17.66
CA ARG A 198 -5.84 5.03 -18.33
C ARG A 198 -7.21 4.35 -18.18
N TYR A 199 -8.02 4.73 -17.21
CA TYR A 199 -9.33 4.11 -16.99
C TYR A 199 -10.37 4.48 -18.06
N LYS A 200 -10.11 5.44 -18.96
CA LYS A 200 -10.98 5.81 -20.09
C LYS A 200 -10.79 4.83 -21.25
N LYS A 201 -11.73 3.90 -21.39
CA LYS A 201 -11.76 2.90 -22.45
C LYS A 201 -12.41 3.46 -23.74
N ASN A 202 -12.02 2.91 -24.90
CA ASN A 202 -12.51 3.16 -26.27
C ASN A 202 -11.86 4.36 -26.98
N LEU A 203 -10.54 4.42 -26.94
CA LEU A 203 -9.78 5.34 -27.77
C LEU A 203 -9.25 4.61 -29.01
N SER A 204 -8.98 5.37 -30.10
CA SER A 204 -8.26 4.81 -31.24
C SER A 204 -6.81 4.52 -30.85
N GLU A 205 -6.19 3.56 -31.52
CA GLU A 205 -4.80 3.15 -31.27
C GLU A 205 -3.81 4.34 -31.38
N GLU A 206 -4.04 5.24 -32.31
CA GLU A 206 -3.22 6.47 -32.48
C GLU A 206 -3.29 7.38 -31.24
N LYS A 207 -4.52 7.55 -30.67
CA LYS A 207 -4.70 8.35 -29.46
C LYS A 207 -4.09 7.68 -28.24
N GLU A 208 -4.17 6.35 -28.14
CA GLU A 208 -3.53 5.60 -27.05
C GLU A 208 -2.02 5.77 -27.08
N LYS A 209 -1.37 5.63 -28.24
CA LYS A 209 0.07 5.86 -28.42
C LYS A 209 0.48 7.30 -28.08
N GLU A 210 -0.30 8.30 -28.48
CA GLU A 210 0.00 9.71 -28.15
C GLU A 210 -0.14 9.96 -26.63
N ILE A 211 -1.15 9.37 -25.96
CA ILE A 211 -1.32 9.46 -24.52
C ILE A 211 -0.13 8.81 -23.79
N GLU A 212 0.28 7.63 -24.21
CA GLU A 212 1.45 6.94 -23.61
C GLU A 212 2.72 7.76 -23.75
N ARG A 213 2.98 8.32 -24.92
CA ARG A 213 4.12 9.22 -25.18
C ARG A 213 4.09 10.46 -24.27
N ARG A 214 2.92 11.09 -24.10
CA ARG A 214 2.77 12.26 -23.22
C ARG A 214 2.92 11.91 -21.76
N LEU A 215 2.38 10.77 -21.32
CA LEU A 215 2.52 10.29 -19.93
C LEU A 215 3.98 9.98 -19.61
N LEU A 216 4.73 9.38 -20.54
CA LEU A 216 6.16 9.15 -20.39
C LEU A 216 6.93 10.48 -20.24
N LEU A 217 6.65 11.46 -21.09
CA LEU A 217 7.26 12.80 -21.00
C LEU A 217 6.94 13.46 -19.65
N CYS A 218 5.70 13.36 -19.16
CA CYS A 218 5.33 13.86 -17.84
C CYS A 218 6.10 13.17 -16.73
N ALA A 219 6.33 11.84 -16.85
CA ALA A 219 7.12 11.08 -15.87
C ALA A 219 8.58 11.55 -15.82
N GLU A 220 9.17 11.85 -16.97
CA GLU A 220 10.55 12.38 -17.07
C GLU A 220 10.67 13.78 -16.48
N ILE A 221 9.71 14.66 -16.77
CA ILE A 221 9.67 16.03 -16.20
C ILE A 221 9.51 15.96 -14.68
N SER A 222 8.57 15.13 -14.20
CA SER A 222 8.34 14.92 -12.77
C SER A 222 9.61 14.40 -12.06
N ALA A 223 10.33 13.46 -12.67
CA ALA A 223 11.57 12.93 -12.11
C ALA A 223 12.71 13.97 -12.11
N LYS A 224 12.78 14.84 -13.12
CA LYS A 224 13.75 15.96 -13.14
C LYS A 224 13.45 16.96 -12.04
N LEU A 225 12.17 17.32 -11.84
CA LEU A 225 11.76 18.21 -10.76
C LEU A 225 12.09 17.62 -9.39
N ASP A 226 11.74 16.35 -9.16
CA ASP A 226 12.04 15.63 -7.93
C ASP A 226 13.54 15.61 -7.59
N ASN A 227 14.40 15.39 -8.62
CA ASN A 227 15.85 15.47 -8.48
C ASN A 227 16.36 16.89 -8.15
N GLN A 228 15.74 17.95 -8.70
CA GLN A 228 16.13 19.33 -8.37
C GLN A 228 15.74 19.68 -6.92
N MET A 229 14.55 19.26 -6.47
CA MET A 229 14.12 19.46 -5.08
C MET A 229 15.04 18.73 -4.09
N GLN A 230 15.47 17.50 -4.42
CA GLN A 230 16.48 16.79 -3.62
C GLN A 230 17.80 17.59 -3.50
N LYS A 231 18.30 18.18 -4.60
CA LYS A 231 19.53 19.01 -4.58
C LYS A 231 19.36 20.28 -3.73
N VAL A 232 18.19 20.92 -3.78
CA VAL A 232 17.90 22.08 -2.93
C VAL A 232 17.98 21.69 -1.45
N LYS A 233 17.40 20.52 -1.07
CA LYS A 233 17.51 19.99 0.30
C LYS A 233 18.99 19.81 0.70
N GLU A 234 19.78 19.15 -0.15
CA GLU A 234 21.20 18.90 0.10
C GLU A 234 22.01 20.20 0.33
N ILE A 235 21.75 21.25 -0.46
CA ILE A 235 22.41 22.57 -0.28
C ILE A 235 22.05 23.16 1.10
N ILE A 236 20.80 23.07 1.52
CA ILE A 236 20.34 23.60 2.82
C ILE A 236 20.97 22.83 3.99
N GLU A 237 21.06 21.50 3.84
CA GLU A 237 21.65 20.64 4.88
C GLU A 237 23.17 20.85 5.02
N ASP A 238 23.89 21.06 3.91
CA ASP A 238 25.33 21.36 3.91
C ASP A 238 25.62 22.70 4.66
N ASP A 239 24.83 23.75 4.42
CA ASP A 239 24.99 25.03 5.10
C ASP A 239 24.66 24.95 6.61
N SER A 240 23.77 24.04 7.01
CA SER A 240 23.40 23.88 8.42
C SER A 240 24.47 23.20 9.27
N GLN A 241 25.46 22.54 8.67
CA GLN A 241 26.60 21.91 9.36
C GLN A 241 27.69 22.93 9.78
N PHE A 242 27.59 24.17 9.35
CA PHE A 242 28.56 25.23 9.64
C PHE A 242 28.07 26.26 10.68
N LEU A 243 26.87 26.06 11.24
CA LEU A 243 26.28 26.86 12.31
C LEU A 243 26.22 26.08 13.62
#